data_7f83f003904f5dc51db0d2d10dc5d178
#
_entry.id   7f83f003904f5dc51db0d2d10dc5d178
#
_cell.length_a   1.000
_cell.length_b   1.000
_cell.length_c   1.000
_cell.angle_alpha   90.00
_cell.angle_beta   90.00
_cell.angle_gamma   90.00
#
_symmetry.space_group_name_H-M   'P 1'
#
loop_
_entity.id
_entity.type
_entity.pdbx_description
1 polymer ?
#
loop_
_entity_poly.entity_id
_entity_poly.type
_entity_poly.pdbx_seq_one_letter_code
_entity_poly.pdbx_strand_id
1 'polypeptide(L)'
;VYKRQDEEYDEDEDEEYDEDEDEEYDEDEDEEYDEDEDEIEDDNSIILQMRDGTNYNERTKEFNVIINLFVNKYRTALLLEIRDEGTDYLERTRPQHVDVYYHRSDMDLSQYKLLIIVSPFMFFDPAIAHIQYIPKILHVGLGLALDPPEFEELFVNLVVGAPGKNICGQAIKEVATIDVKRNVEVIKKLQKLVDVRFYTAEELSQVEVPNPSTTVQKYMGTPSVCEAAAILSSHHGVLYAEKFKGISKKSTFAIAIENGYLRQGHIEIVGAGPGNPDLISVRGRQMLEKADLILYAGSLVPRELTFCAKPGATVRSSASMDLEEQFALMKKFYDEGKFIVRLHTGDPCIYGAIQEQMNYFDQHHMSYHITPGISSFQAAAAALKSQFTIPEKVQSIILTRGEGRTPMPEREQLHLLARSQSTMCIFLSAGIAEQVQEELLQEYPETTPVAVCYHLTWKDERIYRGELKNLAKIVKENNLTLTTMIVVGEAIDNREGLSRLYAHEFKHLFRK
;
A
#
# COMPACT_ATOMS: atom_id res chain seq x y z
N VAL A 1 -27.68 25.23 11.98
CA VAL A 1 -28.25 26.30 11.13
C VAL A 1 -27.19 27.36 10.96
N TYR A 2 -26.39 27.31 9.88
CA TYR A 2 -25.61 28.43 9.42
C TYR A 2 -25.83 28.61 7.93
N LYS A 3 -26.22 29.82 7.54
CA LYS A 3 -26.44 30.28 6.18
C LYS A 3 -25.11 30.40 5.42
N ARG A 4 -25.12 29.98 4.16
CA ARG A 4 -24.12 30.32 3.16
C ARG A 4 -24.13 31.83 2.87
N GLN A 5 -22.94 32.40 2.70
CA GLN A 5 -22.74 33.60 1.91
C GLN A 5 -21.92 33.17 0.70
N ASP A 6 -22.51 33.41 -0.47
CA ASP A 6 -21.88 33.24 -1.77
C ASP A 6 -21.00 34.48 -2.00
N GLU A 7 -19.73 34.31 -2.27
CA GLU A 7 -18.85 35.33 -2.83
C GLU A 7 -18.50 34.91 -4.25
N GLU A 8 -18.98 35.72 -5.20
CA GLU A 8 -18.60 35.71 -6.61
C GLU A 8 -17.12 36.11 -6.72
N TYR A 9 -16.36 35.37 -7.52
CA TYR A 9 -15.05 35.78 -7.99
C TYR A 9 -15.16 36.18 -9.45
N ASP A 10 -14.81 37.45 -9.71
CA ASP A 10 -14.65 38.04 -11.04
C ASP A 10 -13.49 37.34 -11.80
N GLU A 11 -13.78 36.93 -13.01
CA GLU A 11 -12.80 36.64 -14.06
C GLU A 11 -12.37 37.96 -14.64
N ASP A 12 -11.06 38.16 -14.79
CA ASP A 12 -10.38 38.86 -15.89
C ASP A 12 -9.03 39.38 -15.42
N GLU A 13 -7.94 38.77 -15.90
CA GLU A 13 -6.72 39.48 -16.31
C GLU A 13 -5.86 38.52 -17.16
N ASP A 14 -5.91 38.76 -18.47
CA ASP A 14 -5.03 38.20 -19.49
C ASP A 14 -3.62 38.77 -19.31
N GLU A 15 -2.60 37.98 -19.05
CA GLU A 15 -1.21 38.36 -19.28
C GLU A 15 -0.66 37.61 -20.50
N GLU A 16 -0.37 38.40 -21.55
CA GLU A 16 0.37 38.03 -22.74
C GLU A 16 1.82 37.67 -22.35
N TYR A 17 2.29 36.51 -22.75
CA TYR A 17 3.72 36.19 -22.79
C TYR A 17 4.24 36.28 -24.20
N ASP A 18 5.27 37.14 -24.36
CA ASP A 18 6.04 37.32 -25.58
C ASP A 18 6.81 36.02 -25.92
N GLU A 19 6.63 35.57 -27.16
CA GLU A 19 7.53 34.66 -27.85
C GLU A 19 8.73 35.45 -28.34
N ASP A 20 9.93 34.97 -28.04
CA ASP A 20 11.12 35.00 -28.91
C ASP A 20 12.39 34.75 -28.11
N GLU A 21 12.97 33.56 -28.24
CA GLU A 21 14.44 33.39 -28.30
C GLU A 21 14.72 31.97 -28.86
N ASP A 22 15.13 31.98 -30.15
CA ASP A 22 15.68 30.83 -30.86
C ASP A 22 17.09 30.53 -30.31
N GLU A 23 17.28 29.38 -29.65
CA GLU A 23 18.60 28.80 -29.43
C GLU A 23 18.82 27.62 -30.40
N GLU A 24 19.79 27.84 -31.34
CA GLU A 24 20.35 26.81 -32.21
C GLU A 24 21.08 25.77 -31.37
N TYR A 25 20.70 24.48 -31.50
CA TYR A 25 21.48 23.35 -31.02
C TYR A 25 22.33 22.82 -32.17
N ASP A 26 23.65 22.82 -31.98
CA ASP A 26 24.64 22.17 -32.82
C ASP A 26 24.42 20.63 -32.78
N GLU A 27 24.17 20.04 -33.95
CA GLU A 27 24.32 18.62 -34.22
C GLU A 27 25.82 18.35 -34.35
N ASP A 28 26.33 17.38 -33.54
CA ASP A 28 27.38 16.41 -33.87
C ASP A 28 28.07 15.92 -32.61
N GLU A 29 27.67 14.75 -32.11
CA GLU A 29 28.55 13.76 -31.48
C GLU A 29 27.85 12.39 -31.54
N ASP A 30 28.24 11.62 -32.56
CA ASP A 30 27.99 10.17 -32.68
C ASP A 30 28.71 9.45 -31.53
N GLU A 31 28.05 9.15 -30.43
CA GLU A 31 28.51 8.14 -29.47
C GLU A 31 28.00 6.77 -29.91
N GLU A 32 28.95 5.94 -30.41
CA GLU A 32 28.75 4.50 -30.59
C GLU A 32 28.46 3.87 -29.22
N TYR A 33 27.21 3.45 -29.02
CA TYR A 33 26.84 2.58 -27.90
C TYR A 33 27.29 1.14 -28.27
N ASP A 34 28.28 0.65 -27.58
CA ASP A 34 28.59 -0.80 -27.53
C ASP A 34 27.33 -1.51 -26.97
N GLU A 35 26.71 -2.31 -27.85
CA GLU A 35 25.67 -3.26 -27.45
C GLU A 35 26.34 -4.41 -26.68
N ASP A 36 26.59 -4.24 -25.40
CA ASP A 36 26.76 -5.37 -24.50
C ASP A 36 25.38 -6.01 -24.31
N GLU A 37 25.11 -7.07 -25.06
CA GLU A 37 24.02 -8.00 -24.86
C GLU A 37 24.19 -8.70 -23.50
N ASP A 38 23.81 -8.02 -22.42
CA ASP A 38 23.46 -8.70 -21.18
C ASP A 38 22.15 -9.45 -21.44
N GLU A 39 22.26 -10.75 -21.74
CA GLU A 39 21.15 -11.69 -21.71
C GLU A 39 20.54 -11.66 -20.30
N ILE A 40 19.57 -10.76 -20.08
CA ILE A 40 18.62 -10.87 -18.97
C ILE A 40 17.81 -12.12 -19.29
N GLU A 41 18.15 -13.25 -18.68
CA GLU A 41 17.25 -14.40 -18.57
C GLU A 41 15.99 -13.98 -17.81
N ASP A 42 15.06 -13.35 -18.54
CA ASP A 42 13.74 -13.01 -18.03
C ASP A 42 12.92 -14.31 -18.04
N ASP A 43 12.83 -14.96 -16.87
CA ASP A 43 12.13 -16.22 -16.63
C ASP A 43 10.60 -16.11 -16.82
N ASN A 44 10.12 -14.95 -17.23
CA ASN A 44 8.74 -14.64 -17.61
C ASN A 44 8.54 -14.73 -19.12
N SER A 45 8.63 -15.93 -19.70
CA SER A 45 8.29 -16.11 -21.12
C SER A 45 6.82 -15.72 -21.37
N ILE A 46 6.62 -14.68 -22.17
CA ILE A 46 5.31 -14.26 -22.67
C ILE A 46 4.80 -15.35 -23.61
N ILE A 47 3.83 -16.13 -23.14
CA ILE A 47 3.11 -17.07 -24.00
C ILE A 47 1.85 -16.37 -24.48
N LEU A 48 1.88 -15.86 -25.71
CA LEU A 48 0.70 -15.39 -26.40
C LEU A 48 -0.12 -16.60 -26.84
N GLN A 49 -1.16 -16.93 -26.07
CA GLN A 49 -2.10 -17.97 -26.48
C GLN A 49 -3.08 -17.40 -27.50
N MET A 50 -2.85 -17.70 -28.76
CA MET A 50 -3.84 -17.56 -29.82
C MET A 50 -4.64 -18.86 -29.95
N ARG A 51 -5.81 -18.80 -30.59
CA ARG A 51 -6.70 -19.96 -30.78
C ARG A 51 -5.95 -21.23 -31.18
N ASP A 52 -6.23 -22.33 -30.49
CA ASP A 52 -5.67 -23.65 -30.80
C ASP A 52 -5.86 -24.03 -32.25
N GLY A 53 -4.79 -24.49 -32.90
CA GLY A 53 -4.81 -25.12 -34.23
C GLY A 53 -4.46 -24.22 -35.39
N THR A 54 -4.17 -22.92 -35.21
CA THR A 54 -3.85 -22.04 -36.33
C THR A 54 -2.38 -22.12 -36.76
N ASN A 55 -2.13 -22.10 -38.09
CA ASN A 55 -0.78 -22.00 -38.61
C ASN A 55 -0.23 -20.55 -38.49
N TYR A 56 1.10 -20.36 -38.72
CA TYR A 56 1.76 -19.06 -38.56
C TYR A 56 1.08 -17.91 -39.29
N ASN A 57 0.55 -18.15 -40.48
CA ASN A 57 -0.13 -17.12 -41.31
C ASN A 57 -1.49 -16.69 -40.72
N GLU A 58 -2.22 -17.62 -40.12
CA GLU A 58 -3.51 -17.33 -39.45
C GLU A 58 -3.27 -16.59 -38.12
N ARG A 59 -2.25 -16.97 -37.35
CA ARG A 59 -1.81 -16.23 -36.14
C ARG A 59 -1.46 -14.78 -36.45
N THR A 60 -0.73 -14.53 -37.53
CA THR A 60 -0.37 -13.19 -37.98
C THR A 60 -1.61 -12.37 -38.37
N LYS A 61 -2.60 -12.98 -39.01
CA LYS A 61 -3.86 -12.31 -39.33
C LYS A 61 -4.69 -11.96 -38.11
N GLU A 62 -4.81 -12.88 -37.14
CA GLU A 62 -5.51 -12.62 -35.87
C GLU A 62 -4.84 -11.50 -35.10
N PHE A 63 -3.52 -11.49 -35.00
CA PHE A 63 -2.75 -10.43 -34.35
C PHE A 63 -2.95 -9.06 -35.03
N ASN A 64 -2.97 -9.02 -36.37
CA ASN A 64 -3.27 -7.80 -37.11
C ASN A 64 -4.69 -7.27 -36.85
N VAL A 65 -5.66 -8.15 -36.64
CA VAL A 65 -7.03 -7.74 -36.26
C VAL A 65 -7.01 -7.09 -34.87
N ILE A 66 -6.32 -7.67 -33.89
CA ILE A 66 -6.19 -7.12 -32.54
C ILE A 66 -5.52 -5.74 -32.57
N ILE A 67 -4.39 -5.61 -33.28
CA ILE A 67 -3.70 -4.31 -33.44
C ILE A 67 -4.63 -3.29 -34.10
N ASN A 68 -5.31 -3.68 -35.17
CA ASN A 68 -6.23 -2.79 -35.87
C ASN A 68 -7.34 -2.28 -34.96
N LEU A 69 -7.99 -3.17 -34.20
CA LEU A 69 -9.03 -2.79 -33.25
C LEU A 69 -8.50 -1.82 -32.19
N PHE A 70 -7.31 -2.07 -31.65
CA PHE A 70 -6.71 -1.23 -30.62
C PHE A 70 -6.31 0.16 -31.15
N VAL A 71 -5.57 0.22 -32.27
CA VAL A 71 -5.08 1.47 -32.88
C VAL A 71 -6.24 2.36 -33.34
N ASN A 72 -7.31 1.76 -33.88
CA ASN A 72 -8.50 2.49 -34.27
C ASN A 72 -9.42 2.86 -33.08
N LYS A 73 -8.94 2.68 -31.85
CA LYS A 73 -9.61 3.09 -30.61
C LYS A 73 -11.00 2.46 -30.42
N TYR A 74 -11.20 1.22 -30.89
CA TYR A 74 -12.41 0.49 -30.54
C TYR A 74 -12.44 0.23 -29.04
N ARG A 75 -13.63 0.27 -28.46
CA ARG A 75 -13.81 0.05 -27.04
C ARG A 75 -13.22 -1.29 -26.60
N THR A 76 -12.24 -1.24 -25.69
CA THR A 76 -11.44 -2.39 -25.27
C THR A 76 -11.60 -2.60 -23.77
N ALA A 77 -11.77 -3.85 -23.32
CA ALA A 77 -11.68 -4.21 -21.92
C ALA A 77 -10.28 -4.75 -21.60
N LEU A 78 -9.70 -4.31 -20.50
CA LEU A 78 -8.45 -4.81 -19.95
C LEU A 78 -8.74 -5.53 -18.62
N LEU A 79 -8.63 -6.87 -18.62
CA LEU A 79 -8.84 -7.70 -17.44
C LEU A 79 -7.50 -8.01 -16.76
N LEU A 80 -7.33 -7.54 -15.54
CA LEU A 80 -6.12 -7.73 -14.73
C LEU A 80 -6.47 -8.57 -13.49
N GLU A 81 -6.45 -9.89 -13.59
CA GLU A 81 -6.80 -10.79 -12.48
C GLU A 81 -5.64 -11.01 -11.49
N ILE A 82 -4.45 -10.54 -11.84
CA ILE A 82 -3.27 -10.50 -10.95
C ILE A 82 -2.78 -9.06 -10.76
N ARG A 83 -1.86 -8.89 -9.82
CA ARG A 83 -1.16 -7.63 -9.59
C ARG A 83 0.35 -7.83 -9.59
N ASP A 84 1.05 -7.10 -10.45
CA ASP A 84 2.50 -6.97 -10.50
C ASP A 84 2.87 -5.58 -11.06
N GLU A 85 4.16 -5.29 -11.19
CA GLU A 85 4.61 -3.99 -11.73
C GLU A 85 4.15 -3.77 -13.18
N GLY A 86 4.04 -4.83 -13.98
CA GLY A 86 3.56 -4.78 -15.34
C GLY A 86 2.08 -4.43 -15.42
N THR A 87 1.24 -5.07 -14.61
CA THR A 87 -0.19 -4.76 -14.54
C THR A 87 -0.45 -3.37 -13.98
N ASP A 88 0.31 -2.93 -12.97
CA ASP A 88 0.24 -1.56 -12.44
C ASP A 88 0.64 -0.53 -13.51
N TYR A 89 1.63 -0.85 -14.37
CA TYR A 89 2.02 -0.02 -15.50
C TYR A 89 0.92 0.05 -16.56
N LEU A 90 0.37 -1.08 -16.99
CA LEU A 90 -0.73 -1.14 -17.97
C LEU A 90 -1.95 -0.34 -17.50
N GLU A 91 -2.32 -0.48 -16.24
CA GLU A 91 -3.43 0.25 -15.64
C GLU A 91 -3.20 1.77 -15.64
N ARG A 92 -1.99 2.21 -15.29
CA ARG A 92 -1.62 3.63 -15.24
C ARG A 92 -1.53 4.29 -16.61
N THR A 93 -1.04 3.56 -17.62
CA THR A 93 -0.76 4.10 -18.96
C THR A 93 -1.87 3.84 -19.99
N ARG A 94 -2.96 3.19 -19.59
CA ARG A 94 -4.05 2.82 -20.50
C ARG A 94 -4.63 4.03 -21.24
N PRO A 95 -4.94 3.90 -22.54
CA PRO A 95 -5.67 4.91 -23.30
C PRO A 95 -7.12 5.07 -22.81
N GLN A 96 -7.75 6.21 -23.14
CA GLN A 96 -9.12 6.52 -22.72
C GLN A 96 -10.20 5.52 -23.24
N HIS A 97 -9.94 4.80 -24.33
CA HIS A 97 -10.87 3.82 -24.88
C HIS A 97 -10.74 2.42 -24.23
N VAL A 98 -9.92 2.29 -23.19
CA VAL A 98 -9.67 1.04 -22.46
C VAL A 98 -10.26 1.13 -21.07
N ASP A 99 -11.26 0.30 -20.79
CA ASP A 99 -11.84 0.12 -19.46
C ASP A 99 -11.15 -1.03 -18.72
N VAL A 100 -10.82 -0.84 -17.44
CA VAL A 100 -10.09 -1.83 -16.63
C VAL A 100 -11.04 -2.60 -15.73
N TYR A 101 -10.85 -3.91 -15.68
CA TYR A 101 -11.56 -4.85 -14.81
C TYR A 101 -10.59 -5.73 -14.04
N TYR A 102 -10.98 -6.17 -12.84
CA TYR A 102 -10.20 -7.05 -12.00
C TYR A 102 -10.86 -8.42 -11.82
N HIS A 103 -12.15 -8.51 -12.11
CA HIS A 103 -12.93 -9.74 -12.05
C HIS A 103 -13.76 -9.90 -13.32
N ARG A 104 -13.81 -11.12 -13.84
CA ARG A 104 -14.62 -11.45 -15.06
C ARG A 104 -16.10 -11.16 -14.87
N SER A 105 -16.62 -11.37 -13.65
CA SER A 105 -18.02 -11.13 -13.29
C SER A 105 -18.48 -9.70 -13.50
N ASP A 106 -17.54 -8.74 -13.51
CA ASP A 106 -17.85 -7.31 -13.56
C ASP A 106 -17.94 -6.78 -15.01
N MET A 107 -17.57 -7.64 -15.99
CA MET A 107 -17.52 -7.26 -17.39
C MET A 107 -18.83 -7.61 -18.11
N ASP A 108 -19.39 -6.63 -18.82
CA ASP A 108 -20.39 -6.86 -19.88
C ASP A 108 -19.68 -6.89 -21.24
N LEU A 109 -19.32 -8.10 -21.69
CA LEU A 109 -18.57 -8.31 -22.93
C LEU A 109 -19.26 -7.76 -24.17
N SER A 110 -20.59 -7.60 -24.17
CA SER A 110 -21.35 -7.07 -25.30
C SER A 110 -20.97 -5.63 -25.70
N GLN A 111 -20.36 -4.90 -24.75
CA GLN A 111 -19.94 -3.51 -24.93
C GLN A 111 -18.58 -3.35 -25.62
N TYR A 112 -17.80 -4.43 -25.77
CA TYR A 112 -16.41 -4.40 -26.21
C TYR A 112 -16.21 -5.09 -27.57
N LYS A 113 -15.18 -4.65 -28.29
CA LYS A 113 -14.73 -5.28 -29.54
C LYS A 113 -13.40 -6.04 -29.35
N LEU A 114 -12.65 -5.69 -28.31
CA LEU A 114 -11.38 -6.30 -27.97
C LEU A 114 -11.30 -6.54 -26.45
N LEU A 115 -10.70 -7.65 -26.07
CA LEU A 115 -10.38 -7.98 -24.69
C LEU A 115 -8.89 -8.28 -24.55
N ILE A 116 -8.21 -7.57 -23.64
CA ILE A 116 -6.83 -7.83 -23.25
C ILE A 116 -6.85 -8.41 -21.83
N ILE A 117 -6.21 -9.56 -21.64
CA ILE A 117 -6.29 -10.32 -20.38
C ILE A 117 -4.90 -10.55 -19.84
N VAL A 118 -4.70 -10.30 -18.54
CA VAL A 118 -3.53 -10.76 -17.78
C VAL A 118 -4.04 -11.67 -16.65
N SER A 119 -3.88 -12.98 -16.83
CA SER A 119 -4.50 -13.97 -15.95
C SER A 119 -3.84 -15.34 -16.07
N PRO A 120 -3.64 -16.07 -14.94
CA PRO A 120 -3.22 -17.48 -14.96
C PRO A 120 -4.38 -18.45 -15.25
N PHE A 121 -5.61 -17.91 -15.43
CA PHE A 121 -6.81 -18.72 -15.64
C PHE A 121 -7.23 -18.69 -17.11
N MET A 122 -7.66 -19.83 -17.63
CA MET A 122 -8.12 -19.91 -19.02
C MET A 122 -9.33 -19.00 -19.23
N PHE A 123 -9.24 -18.18 -20.24
CA PHE A 123 -10.38 -17.45 -20.80
C PHE A 123 -10.76 -18.08 -22.15
N PHE A 124 -12.02 -18.33 -22.33
CA PHE A 124 -12.53 -18.82 -23.61
C PHE A 124 -13.89 -18.18 -23.91
N ASP A 125 -13.93 -17.27 -24.88
CA ASP A 125 -15.15 -16.77 -25.50
C ASP A 125 -14.87 -16.57 -27.01
N PRO A 126 -15.46 -17.39 -27.87
CA PRO A 126 -15.22 -17.29 -29.31
C PRO A 126 -15.86 -16.05 -29.95
N ALA A 127 -16.75 -15.33 -29.26
CA ALA A 127 -17.50 -14.21 -29.79
C ALA A 127 -16.71 -12.89 -29.80
N ILE A 128 -15.65 -12.77 -29.02
CA ILE A 128 -14.87 -11.53 -28.91
C ILE A 128 -13.39 -11.76 -29.26
N ALA A 129 -12.81 -10.85 -30.05
CA ALA A 129 -11.38 -10.83 -30.28
C ALA A 129 -10.64 -10.59 -28.96
N HIS A 130 -9.69 -11.46 -28.61
CA HIS A 130 -8.96 -11.33 -27.37
C HIS A 130 -7.50 -11.75 -27.49
N ILE A 131 -6.68 -11.19 -26.60
CA ILE A 131 -5.30 -11.59 -26.36
C ILE A 131 -5.12 -11.83 -24.85
N GLN A 132 -4.51 -12.94 -24.50
CA GLN A 132 -4.24 -13.28 -23.09
C GLN A 132 -2.74 -13.42 -22.86
N TYR A 133 -2.24 -12.66 -21.88
CA TYR A 133 -0.95 -12.87 -21.24
C TYR A 133 -1.14 -13.83 -20.06
N ILE A 134 -0.36 -14.92 -20.04
CA ILE A 134 -0.45 -15.98 -19.04
C ILE A 134 0.82 -15.95 -18.18
N PRO A 135 0.79 -15.35 -16.98
CA PRO A 135 1.96 -15.31 -16.09
C PRO A 135 2.23 -16.68 -15.48
N LYS A 136 3.50 -17.08 -15.39
CA LYS A 136 3.96 -18.31 -14.74
C LYS A 136 4.05 -18.11 -13.22
N ILE A 137 2.94 -18.21 -12.52
CA ILE A 137 2.81 -17.92 -11.08
C ILE A 137 2.09 -19.03 -10.29
N LEU A 138 1.75 -20.13 -10.95
CA LEU A 138 1.07 -21.24 -10.30
C LEU A 138 2.10 -22.29 -9.83
N HIS A 139 2.01 -22.64 -8.56
CA HIS A 139 2.82 -23.67 -7.92
C HIS A 139 1.96 -24.87 -7.59
N VAL A 140 2.31 -26.03 -8.13
CA VAL A 140 1.56 -27.27 -7.94
C VAL A 140 2.24 -28.15 -6.92
N GLY A 141 1.61 -28.35 -5.79
CA GLY A 141 2.06 -29.36 -4.83
C GLY A 141 1.53 -30.75 -5.21
N LEU A 142 2.42 -31.75 -5.22
CA LEU A 142 2.15 -33.10 -5.67
C LEU A 142 2.41 -34.11 -4.55
N GLY A 143 1.40 -34.90 -4.20
CA GLY A 143 1.50 -36.08 -3.35
C GLY A 143 1.33 -37.35 -4.18
N LEU A 144 2.20 -38.33 -4.00
CA LEU A 144 2.16 -39.61 -4.71
C LEU A 144 1.98 -40.77 -3.75
N ALA A 145 1.14 -41.73 -4.13
CA ALA A 145 1.01 -43.03 -3.46
C ALA A 145 2.33 -43.86 -3.57
N LEU A 146 2.41 -44.99 -2.89
CA LEU A 146 3.51 -45.95 -3.02
C LEU A 146 3.59 -46.52 -4.44
N ASP A 147 2.42 -46.80 -5.03
CA ASP A 147 2.26 -47.21 -6.42
C ASP A 147 1.73 -45.97 -7.19
N PRO A 148 2.60 -45.12 -7.79
CA PRO A 148 2.20 -43.90 -8.43
C PRO A 148 1.44 -44.16 -9.74
N PRO A 149 0.68 -43.15 -10.27
CA PRO A 149 0.04 -43.28 -11.57
C PRO A 149 1.07 -43.31 -12.70
N GLU A 150 0.65 -43.71 -13.90
CA GLU A 150 1.44 -43.54 -15.11
C GLU A 150 1.66 -42.05 -15.40
N PHE A 151 2.74 -41.77 -16.14
CA PHE A 151 3.14 -40.39 -16.43
C PHE A 151 2.08 -39.60 -17.21
N GLU A 152 1.42 -40.25 -18.16
CA GLU A 152 0.39 -39.66 -19.01
C GLU A 152 -0.81 -39.22 -18.17
N GLU A 153 -1.23 -39.99 -17.18
CA GLU A 153 -2.29 -39.61 -16.25
C GLU A 153 -1.85 -38.41 -15.39
N LEU A 154 -0.60 -38.45 -14.86
CA LEU A 154 -0.10 -37.36 -14.06
C LEU A 154 -0.06 -36.06 -14.86
N PHE A 155 0.42 -36.11 -16.09
CA PHE A 155 0.50 -34.97 -17.01
C PHE A 155 -0.90 -34.41 -17.33
N VAL A 156 -1.87 -35.28 -17.64
CA VAL A 156 -3.25 -34.85 -17.87
C VAL A 156 -3.83 -34.13 -16.64
N ASN A 157 -3.60 -34.64 -15.44
CA ASN A 157 -4.06 -34.00 -14.21
C ASN A 157 -3.42 -32.62 -13.99
N LEU A 158 -2.16 -32.41 -14.40
CA LEU A 158 -1.48 -31.13 -14.33
C LEU A 158 -2.01 -30.12 -15.37
N VAL A 159 -2.23 -30.58 -16.60
CA VAL A 159 -2.68 -29.70 -17.71
C VAL A 159 -4.16 -29.34 -17.57
N VAL A 160 -5.00 -30.28 -17.21
CA VAL A 160 -6.45 -30.06 -17.01
C VAL A 160 -6.70 -29.30 -15.70
N GLY A 161 -5.80 -29.44 -14.73
CA GLY A 161 -5.88 -28.74 -13.45
C GLY A 161 -6.95 -29.26 -12.53
N ALA A 162 -7.27 -28.44 -11.51
CA ALA A 162 -8.26 -28.78 -10.50
C ALA A 162 -9.68 -28.78 -11.10
N PRO A 163 -10.50 -29.78 -10.80
CA PRO A 163 -11.88 -29.85 -11.25
C PRO A 163 -12.68 -28.58 -10.88
N GLY A 164 -13.35 -27.97 -11.87
CA GLY A 164 -14.14 -26.76 -11.68
C GLY A 164 -13.31 -25.46 -11.54
N LYS A 165 -12.01 -25.52 -11.73
CA LYS A 165 -11.10 -24.36 -11.71
C LYS A 165 -10.49 -24.20 -13.12
N ASN A 166 -10.75 -23.10 -13.78
CA ASN A 166 -10.27 -22.83 -15.13
C ASN A 166 -8.77 -22.42 -15.13
N ILE A 167 -7.89 -23.33 -14.72
CA ILE A 167 -6.44 -23.07 -14.62
C ILE A 167 -5.81 -23.28 -15.99
N CYS A 168 -4.92 -22.39 -16.39
CA CYS A 168 -4.06 -22.59 -17.54
C CYS A 168 -2.82 -23.40 -17.14
N GLY A 169 -2.61 -24.55 -17.74
CA GLY A 169 -1.42 -25.39 -17.49
C GLY A 169 -0.11 -24.66 -17.79
N GLN A 170 -0.12 -23.72 -18.73
CA GLN A 170 1.03 -22.88 -19.10
C GLN A 170 1.40 -21.87 -17.98
N ALA A 171 0.50 -21.57 -17.05
CA ALA A 171 0.75 -20.72 -15.90
C ALA A 171 1.52 -21.43 -14.78
N ILE A 172 1.76 -22.75 -14.90
CA ILE A 172 2.52 -23.52 -13.91
C ILE A 172 4.00 -23.12 -14.01
N LYS A 173 4.50 -22.55 -12.91
CA LYS A 173 5.91 -22.18 -12.74
C LYS A 173 6.74 -23.40 -12.35
N GLU A 174 6.31 -24.13 -11.33
CA GLU A 174 7.00 -25.31 -10.83
C GLU A 174 6.03 -26.32 -10.17
N VAL A 175 6.49 -27.55 -10.03
CA VAL A 175 5.84 -28.59 -9.25
C VAL A 175 6.66 -28.88 -8.00
N ALA A 176 6.03 -29.01 -6.84
CA ALA A 176 6.70 -29.26 -5.57
C ALA A 176 6.23 -30.55 -4.92
N THR A 177 7.13 -31.32 -4.32
CA THR A 177 6.82 -32.59 -3.66
C THR A 177 7.80 -32.88 -2.53
N ILE A 178 7.57 -33.99 -1.83
CA ILE A 178 8.46 -34.45 -0.77
C ILE A 178 9.73 -35.14 -1.34
N ASP A 179 10.87 -34.92 -0.72
CA ASP A 179 12.21 -35.36 -1.19
C ASP A 179 12.36 -36.88 -1.33
N VAL A 180 11.68 -37.68 -0.50
CA VAL A 180 11.69 -39.16 -0.59
C VAL A 180 11.12 -39.68 -1.92
N LYS A 181 10.41 -38.85 -2.69
CA LYS A 181 9.89 -39.19 -4.01
C LYS A 181 10.81 -38.78 -5.17
N ARG A 182 11.97 -38.18 -4.91
CA ARG A 182 12.94 -37.68 -5.92
C ARG A 182 13.33 -38.74 -6.97
N ASN A 183 13.48 -40.01 -6.54
CA ASN A 183 13.94 -41.08 -7.41
C ASN A 183 12.82 -41.84 -8.10
N VAL A 184 11.56 -41.48 -7.91
CA VAL A 184 10.41 -42.13 -8.55
C VAL A 184 10.41 -41.78 -10.05
N GLU A 185 10.24 -42.79 -10.90
CA GLU A 185 10.38 -42.66 -12.35
C GLU A 185 9.47 -41.58 -12.96
N VAL A 186 8.23 -41.48 -12.48
CA VAL A 186 7.29 -40.48 -12.96
C VAL A 186 7.78 -39.05 -12.64
N ILE A 187 8.47 -38.85 -11.51
CA ILE A 187 9.06 -37.54 -11.15
C ILE A 187 10.23 -37.20 -12.07
N LYS A 188 11.11 -38.18 -12.39
CA LYS A 188 12.22 -37.97 -13.33
C LYS A 188 11.72 -37.59 -14.73
N LYS A 189 10.61 -38.16 -15.18
CA LYS A 189 9.97 -37.76 -16.44
C LYS A 189 9.42 -36.35 -16.35
N LEU A 190 8.79 -35.99 -15.22
CA LEU A 190 8.21 -34.65 -14.98
C LEU A 190 9.29 -33.55 -14.98
N GLN A 191 10.47 -33.81 -14.37
CA GLN A 191 11.61 -32.90 -14.34
C GLN A 191 12.16 -32.51 -15.74
N LYS A 192 11.80 -33.26 -16.80
CA LYS A 192 12.18 -32.90 -18.18
C LYS A 192 11.24 -31.86 -18.80
N LEU A 193 10.10 -31.56 -18.17
CA LEU A 193 9.06 -30.70 -18.72
C LEU A 193 8.81 -29.46 -17.86
N VAL A 194 9.03 -29.56 -16.54
CA VAL A 194 8.78 -28.48 -15.60
C VAL A 194 9.77 -28.60 -14.43
N ASP A 195 10.11 -27.50 -13.80
CA ASP A 195 10.92 -27.50 -12.60
C ASP A 195 10.24 -28.22 -11.46
N VAL A 196 10.98 -29.11 -10.78
CA VAL A 196 10.45 -29.88 -9.63
C VAL A 196 11.27 -29.58 -8.39
N ARG A 197 10.62 -28.95 -7.42
CA ARG A 197 11.19 -28.61 -6.12
C ARG A 197 10.90 -29.71 -5.08
N PHE A 198 11.86 -29.94 -4.21
CA PHE A 198 11.76 -30.99 -3.20
C PHE A 198 11.92 -30.42 -1.81
N TYR A 199 11.02 -30.80 -0.91
CA TYR A 199 11.03 -30.40 0.48
C TYR A 199 11.14 -31.64 1.38
N THR A 200 11.78 -31.47 2.53
CA THR A 200 11.84 -32.51 3.57
C THR A 200 10.50 -32.63 4.30
N ALA A 201 10.28 -33.76 4.97
CA ALA A 201 9.10 -33.94 5.81
C ALA A 201 9.03 -32.89 6.93
N GLU A 202 10.19 -32.49 7.47
CA GLU A 202 10.29 -31.47 8.52
C GLU A 202 9.81 -30.10 8.02
N GLU A 203 10.32 -29.63 6.86
CA GLU A 203 9.88 -28.37 6.24
C GLU A 203 8.38 -28.36 5.98
N LEU A 204 7.85 -29.46 5.39
CA LEU A 204 6.42 -29.58 5.12
C LEU A 204 5.56 -29.62 6.39
N SER A 205 6.09 -30.14 7.50
CA SER A 205 5.35 -30.24 8.77
C SER A 205 5.14 -28.90 9.47
N GLN A 206 5.95 -27.87 9.13
CA GLN A 206 5.84 -26.52 9.68
C GLN A 206 4.71 -25.71 9.04
N VAL A 207 4.11 -26.21 7.95
CA VAL A 207 3.09 -25.48 7.19
C VAL A 207 1.71 -25.84 7.71
N GLU A 208 0.94 -24.83 8.10
CA GLU A 208 -0.48 -25.03 8.38
C GLU A 208 -1.26 -25.29 7.09
N VAL A 209 -2.04 -26.37 7.05
CA VAL A 209 -2.77 -26.81 5.87
C VAL A 209 -4.25 -26.99 6.16
N PRO A 210 -5.16 -26.64 5.22
CA PRO A 210 -6.60 -26.75 5.45
C PRO A 210 -7.11 -28.21 5.55
N ASN A 211 -6.44 -29.17 4.88
CA ASN A 211 -6.89 -30.57 4.82
C ASN A 211 -5.84 -31.55 5.37
N PRO A 212 -5.53 -31.53 6.68
CA PRO A 212 -4.56 -32.43 7.28
C PRO A 212 -5.04 -33.89 7.23
N SER A 213 -4.09 -34.82 7.10
CA SER A 213 -4.35 -36.25 7.03
C SER A 213 -3.52 -37.03 8.05
N THR A 214 -4.18 -37.71 8.98
CA THR A 214 -3.50 -38.55 9.97
C THR A 214 -2.74 -39.72 9.34
N THR A 215 -3.23 -40.23 8.21
CA THR A 215 -2.53 -41.28 7.45
C THR A 215 -1.23 -40.73 6.84
N VAL A 216 -1.26 -39.56 6.21
CA VAL A 216 -0.06 -38.92 5.64
C VAL A 216 0.92 -38.56 6.75
N GLN A 217 0.46 -38.01 7.86
CA GLN A 217 1.27 -37.73 9.04
C GLN A 217 2.01 -38.98 9.56
N LYS A 218 1.31 -40.09 9.62
CA LYS A 218 1.90 -41.37 10.11
C LYS A 218 3.00 -41.91 9.20
N TYR A 219 2.82 -41.84 7.89
CA TYR A 219 3.73 -42.47 6.92
C TYR A 219 4.79 -41.51 6.34
N MET A 220 4.50 -40.21 6.28
CA MET A 220 5.33 -39.22 5.62
C MET A 220 5.90 -38.17 6.58
N GLY A 221 5.44 -38.13 7.86
CA GLY A 221 5.92 -37.17 8.85
C GLY A 221 5.35 -35.75 8.70
N THR A 222 4.40 -35.55 7.79
CA THR A 222 3.76 -34.26 7.52
C THR A 222 2.25 -34.41 7.39
N PRO A 223 1.42 -33.43 7.80
CA PRO A 223 -0.03 -33.49 7.68
C PRO A 223 -0.56 -33.50 6.24
N SER A 224 0.16 -32.89 5.31
CA SER A 224 -0.19 -32.88 3.88
C SER A 224 1.06 -32.62 3.04
N VAL A 225 1.34 -33.48 2.06
CA VAL A 225 2.45 -33.24 1.12
C VAL A 225 2.05 -32.19 0.09
N CYS A 226 0.92 -32.37 -0.61
CA CYS A 226 0.57 -31.48 -1.73
C CYS A 226 0.28 -30.05 -1.30
N GLU A 227 -0.52 -29.83 -0.25
CA GLU A 227 -0.85 -28.47 0.19
C GLU A 227 0.38 -27.75 0.76
N ALA A 228 1.13 -28.42 1.65
CA ALA A 228 2.32 -27.84 2.24
C ALA A 228 3.38 -27.51 1.19
N ALA A 229 3.61 -28.40 0.21
CA ALA A 229 4.55 -28.17 -0.86
C ALA A 229 4.11 -27.00 -1.79
N ALA A 230 2.83 -26.89 -2.12
CA ALA A 230 2.31 -25.78 -2.90
C ALA A 230 2.49 -24.44 -2.18
N ILE A 231 2.20 -24.40 -0.87
CA ILE A 231 2.35 -23.18 -0.06
C ILE A 231 3.82 -22.76 0.06
N LEU A 232 4.72 -23.70 0.34
CA LEU A 232 6.15 -23.38 0.46
C LEU A 232 6.74 -22.91 -0.87
N SER A 233 6.47 -23.64 -1.97
CA SER A 233 7.02 -23.29 -3.27
C SER A 233 6.51 -21.96 -3.78
N SER A 234 5.28 -21.60 -3.46
CA SER A 234 4.69 -20.29 -3.80
C SER A 234 5.11 -19.14 -2.87
N HIS A 235 6.19 -19.31 -2.08
CA HIS A 235 6.64 -18.34 -1.08
C HIS A 235 5.55 -17.92 -0.09
N HIS A 236 4.83 -18.91 0.46
CA HIS A 236 3.66 -18.74 1.31
C HIS A 236 2.50 -18.00 0.63
N GLY A 237 2.31 -18.30 -0.65
CA GLY A 237 1.19 -17.81 -1.43
C GLY A 237 -0.14 -18.45 -1.05
N VAL A 238 -1.21 -18.04 -1.72
CA VAL A 238 -2.57 -18.46 -1.40
C VAL A 238 -2.94 -19.75 -2.15
N LEU A 239 -3.48 -20.73 -1.45
CA LEU A 239 -4.06 -21.91 -2.09
C LEU A 239 -5.30 -21.52 -2.90
N TYR A 240 -5.18 -21.58 -4.21
CA TYR A 240 -6.28 -21.38 -5.14
C TYR A 240 -7.13 -22.65 -5.30
N ALA A 241 -6.49 -23.81 -5.30
CA ALA A 241 -7.13 -25.10 -5.24
C ALA A 241 -6.56 -25.92 -4.08
N GLU A 242 -7.40 -26.19 -3.09
CA GLU A 242 -7.07 -27.10 -2.02
C GLU A 242 -6.90 -28.52 -2.54
N LYS A 243 -6.48 -29.43 -1.66
CA LYS A 243 -6.19 -30.83 -1.99
C LYS A 243 -7.30 -31.52 -2.80
N PHE A 244 -6.98 -31.97 -3.99
CA PHE A 244 -7.84 -32.81 -4.82
C PHE A 244 -7.08 -34.06 -5.28
N LYS A 245 -7.82 -35.08 -5.70
CA LYS A 245 -7.25 -36.39 -6.10
C LYS A 245 -7.16 -36.44 -7.63
N GLY A 246 -6.10 -37.05 -8.15
CA GLY A 246 -5.99 -37.43 -9.56
C GLY A 246 -7.01 -38.53 -9.93
N ILE A 247 -7.11 -38.78 -11.23
CA ILE A 247 -8.12 -39.71 -11.84
C ILE A 247 -8.07 -41.09 -11.18
N SER A 248 -6.91 -41.72 -11.09
CA SER A 248 -6.74 -43.04 -10.45
C SER A 248 -6.74 -43.02 -8.93
N LYS A 249 -6.80 -41.83 -8.30
CA LYS A 249 -6.65 -41.62 -6.86
C LYS A 249 -5.26 -42.01 -6.30
N LYS A 250 -4.27 -42.26 -7.16
CA LYS A 250 -2.87 -42.57 -6.78
C LYS A 250 -2.01 -41.32 -6.62
N SER A 251 -2.55 -40.15 -6.96
CA SER A 251 -1.92 -38.84 -6.77
C SER A 251 -2.88 -37.84 -6.12
N THR A 252 -2.31 -36.86 -5.43
CA THR A 252 -3.04 -35.71 -4.87
C THR A 252 -2.34 -34.44 -5.31
N PHE A 253 -3.10 -33.40 -5.57
CA PHE A 253 -2.63 -32.11 -6.00
C PHE A 253 -3.19 -31.01 -5.12
N ALA A 254 -2.48 -29.91 -5.02
CA ALA A 254 -2.95 -28.62 -4.55
C ALA A 254 -2.28 -27.55 -5.40
N ILE A 255 -2.91 -26.40 -5.58
CA ILE A 255 -2.38 -25.34 -6.44
C ILE A 255 -2.39 -24.04 -5.66
N ALA A 256 -1.25 -23.40 -5.55
CA ALA A 256 -1.08 -22.09 -4.94
C ALA A 256 -0.71 -21.05 -6.00
N ILE A 257 -1.17 -19.82 -5.79
CA ILE A 257 -0.70 -18.63 -6.53
C ILE A 257 0.47 -18.07 -5.76
N GLU A 258 1.55 -17.73 -6.46
CA GLU A 258 2.75 -17.15 -5.88
C GLU A 258 2.41 -15.89 -5.07
N ASN A 259 3.08 -15.75 -3.92
CA ASN A 259 2.83 -14.63 -3.01
C ASN A 259 3.07 -13.29 -3.71
N GLY A 260 2.16 -12.35 -3.49
CA GLY A 260 2.22 -11.01 -4.06
C GLY A 260 1.47 -10.81 -5.38
N TYR A 261 1.13 -11.90 -6.12
CA TYR A 261 0.41 -11.78 -7.39
C TYR A 261 -1.11 -11.76 -7.29
N LEU A 262 -1.68 -12.39 -6.27
CA LEU A 262 -3.14 -12.37 -6.12
C LEU A 262 -3.60 -10.96 -5.74
N ARG A 263 -4.59 -10.43 -6.47
CA ARG A 263 -5.24 -9.17 -6.08
C ARG A 263 -6.04 -9.41 -4.81
N GLN A 264 -5.48 -8.98 -3.70
CA GLN A 264 -6.15 -8.93 -2.41
C GLN A 264 -6.38 -7.47 -2.03
N GLY A 265 -7.52 -7.19 -1.41
CA GLY A 265 -7.77 -5.89 -0.82
C GLY A 265 -6.71 -5.57 0.22
N HIS A 266 -6.25 -4.33 0.27
CA HIS A 266 -5.33 -3.86 1.28
C HIS A 266 -5.60 -2.40 1.63
N ILE A 267 -5.47 -2.07 2.90
CA ILE A 267 -5.63 -0.71 3.40
C ILE A 267 -4.30 -0.23 3.97
N GLU A 268 -3.75 0.82 3.39
CA GLU A 268 -2.61 1.53 3.97
C GLU A 268 -3.09 2.80 4.65
N ILE A 269 -2.92 2.89 5.96
CA ILE A 269 -3.19 4.09 6.74
C ILE A 269 -1.94 4.95 6.71
N VAL A 270 -1.98 6.07 6.01
CA VAL A 270 -0.80 6.90 5.71
C VAL A 270 -0.86 8.23 6.45
N GLY A 271 0.24 8.60 7.09
CA GLY A 271 0.46 9.93 7.63
C GLY A 271 0.84 10.93 6.53
N ALA A 272 0.00 11.95 6.36
CA ALA A 272 0.19 13.01 5.36
C ALA A 272 1.29 14.02 5.72
N GLY A 273 1.80 13.97 6.95
CA GLY A 273 2.67 15.02 7.45
C GLY A 273 1.89 16.26 7.93
N PRO A 274 2.60 17.32 8.34
CA PRO A 274 2.02 18.47 9.05
C PRO A 274 1.35 19.50 8.11
N GLY A 275 1.55 19.42 6.80
CA GLY A 275 0.98 20.38 5.84
C GLY A 275 1.72 20.41 4.51
N ASN A 276 3.00 20.76 4.48
CA ASN A 276 3.77 20.78 3.23
C ASN A 276 3.81 19.37 2.61
N PRO A 277 3.39 19.22 1.33
CA PRO A 277 3.43 17.94 0.62
C PRO A 277 4.80 17.25 0.56
N ASP A 278 5.88 18.00 0.63
CA ASP A 278 7.25 17.45 0.63
C ASP A 278 7.63 16.76 1.96
N LEU A 279 6.81 16.93 2.99
CA LEU A 279 7.01 16.31 4.30
C LEU A 279 6.26 14.99 4.49
N ILE A 280 5.68 14.46 3.44
CA ILE A 280 5.22 13.07 3.44
C ILE A 280 6.42 12.13 3.38
N SER A 281 6.33 10.97 4.04
CA SER A 281 7.38 9.95 3.89
C SER A 281 7.44 9.44 2.44
N VAL A 282 8.63 9.02 1.99
CA VAL A 282 8.80 8.40 0.65
C VAL A 282 7.85 7.22 0.48
N ARG A 283 7.72 6.36 1.51
CA ARG A 283 6.75 5.24 1.49
C ARG A 283 5.31 5.75 1.34
N GLY A 284 4.92 6.77 2.11
CA GLY A 284 3.57 7.34 2.01
C GLY A 284 3.24 7.84 0.61
N ARG A 285 4.20 8.52 -0.04
CA ARG A 285 4.07 8.97 -1.43
C ARG A 285 3.88 7.81 -2.39
N GLN A 286 4.70 6.75 -2.28
CA GLN A 286 4.58 5.55 -3.10
C GLN A 286 3.22 4.85 -2.92
N MET A 287 2.68 4.82 -1.69
CA MET A 287 1.36 4.25 -1.44
C MET A 287 0.25 5.07 -2.10
N LEU A 288 0.33 6.41 -2.08
CA LEU A 288 -0.61 7.27 -2.79
C LEU A 288 -0.59 7.03 -4.31
N GLU A 289 0.58 6.87 -4.89
CA GLU A 289 0.77 6.61 -6.32
C GLU A 289 0.19 5.26 -6.79
N LYS A 290 0.16 4.26 -5.88
CA LYS A 290 -0.39 2.92 -6.15
C LYS A 290 -1.88 2.79 -5.84
N ALA A 291 -2.48 3.74 -5.14
CA ALA A 291 -3.83 3.63 -4.60
C ALA A 291 -4.92 3.57 -5.70
N ASP A 292 -5.89 2.69 -5.50
CA ASP A 292 -7.14 2.65 -6.26
C ASP A 292 -8.20 3.57 -5.63
N LEU A 293 -8.15 3.71 -4.30
CA LEU A 293 -8.93 4.66 -3.52
C LEU A 293 -8.01 5.45 -2.60
N ILE A 294 -8.08 6.77 -2.67
CA ILE A 294 -7.50 7.67 -1.67
C ILE A 294 -8.65 8.33 -0.91
N LEU A 295 -8.81 7.97 0.36
CA LEU A 295 -9.77 8.58 1.28
C LEU A 295 -9.01 9.48 2.26
N TYR A 296 -9.12 10.80 2.12
CA TYR A 296 -8.34 11.76 2.90
C TYR A 296 -9.18 12.64 3.81
N ALA A 297 -8.61 13.10 4.92
CA ALA A 297 -9.23 14.01 5.87
C ALA A 297 -9.24 15.44 5.33
N GLY A 298 -10.25 15.79 4.52
CA GLY A 298 -10.28 16.93 3.61
C GLY A 298 -10.10 18.33 4.20
N SER A 299 -10.27 18.52 5.52
CA SER A 299 -10.05 19.83 6.16
C SER A 299 -8.64 20.01 6.72
N LEU A 300 -7.86 18.91 6.82
CA LEU A 300 -6.58 18.89 7.52
C LEU A 300 -5.43 18.36 6.66
N VAL A 301 -5.72 17.89 5.47
CA VAL A 301 -4.75 17.33 4.52
C VAL A 301 -4.80 18.14 3.23
N PRO A 302 -3.66 18.70 2.77
CA PRO A 302 -3.60 19.41 1.50
C PRO A 302 -4.02 18.54 0.33
N ARG A 303 -4.89 19.05 -0.53
CA ARG A 303 -5.36 18.33 -1.70
C ARG A 303 -4.20 18.00 -2.67
N GLU A 304 -3.17 18.81 -2.69
CA GLU A 304 -1.98 18.65 -3.51
C GLU A 304 -1.32 17.28 -3.32
N LEU A 305 -1.38 16.70 -2.12
CA LEU A 305 -0.90 15.34 -1.86
C LEU A 305 -1.60 14.28 -2.70
N THR A 306 -2.84 14.53 -3.13
CA THR A 306 -3.61 13.56 -3.92
C THR A 306 -3.37 13.67 -5.43
N PHE A 307 -2.61 14.68 -5.90
CA PHE A 307 -2.35 14.89 -7.33
C PHE A 307 -1.43 13.83 -7.95
N CYS A 308 -0.70 13.08 -7.11
CA CYS A 308 0.10 11.94 -7.56
C CYS A 308 -0.71 10.66 -7.79
N ALA A 309 -2.03 10.69 -7.55
CA ALA A 309 -2.87 9.53 -7.76
C ALA A 309 -2.79 9.03 -9.21
N LYS A 310 -2.72 7.70 -9.37
CA LYS A 310 -2.69 7.10 -10.71
C LYS A 310 -3.97 7.39 -11.50
N PRO A 311 -3.94 7.38 -12.84
CA PRO A 311 -5.15 7.48 -13.66
C PRO A 311 -6.19 6.43 -13.28
N GLY A 312 -7.44 6.84 -13.10
CA GLY A 312 -8.55 5.97 -12.70
C GLY A 312 -8.69 5.74 -11.20
N ALA A 313 -7.77 6.23 -10.36
CA ALA A 313 -7.94 6.20 -8.92
C ALA A 313 -9.13 7.07 -8.47
N THR A 314 -9.87 6.56 -7.50
CA THR A 314 -10.93 7.32 -6.85
C THR A 314 -10.34 8.14 -5.70
N VAL A 315 -10.48 9.47 -5.76
CA VAL A 315 -10.04 10.38 -4.68
C VAL A 315 -11.27 10.97 -4.00
N ARG A 316 -11.40 10.78 -2.69
CA ARG A 316 -12.55 11.24 -1.89
C ARG A 316 -12.10 11.92 -0.61
N SER A 317 -12.73 13.06 -0.31
CA SER A 317 -12.64 13.68 1.01
C SER A 317 -13.60 13.01 1.98
N SER A 318 -13.16 12.70 3.19
CA SER A 318 -14.01 12.17 4.27
C SER A 318 -14.64 13.27 5.13
N ALA A 319 -14.45 14.55 4.81
CA ALA A 319 -14.91 15.65 5.65
C ALA A 319 -16.44 15.71 5.86
N SER A 320 -17.22 15.20 4.90
CA SER A 320 -18.69 15.15 4.97
C SER A 320 -19.24 13.74 5.26
N MET A 321 -18.38 12.76 5.49
CA MET A 321 -18.75 11.36 5.68
C MET A 321 -18.72 11.01 7.17
N ASP A 322 -19.74 10.30 7.62
CA ASP A 322 -19.69 9.64 8.91
C ASP A 322 -18.76 8.40 8.87
N LEU A 323 -18.59 7.74 10.01
CA LEU A 323 -17.68 6.61 10.12
C LEU A 323 -18.18 5.38 9.34
N GLU A 324 -19.49 5.16 9.32
CA GLU A 324 -20.15 4.05 8.63
C GLU A 324 -20.00 4.19 7.11
N GLU A 325 -20.22 5.40 6.59
CA GLU A 325 -20.01 5.72 5.16
C GLU A 325 -18.56 5.52 4.73
N GLN A 326 -17.60 5.92 5.60
CA GLN A 326 -16.18 5.68 5.34
C GLN A 326 -15.84 4.18 5.29
N PHE A 327 -16.36 3.39 6.24
CA PHE A 327 -16.18 1.94 6.26
C PHE A 327 -16.81 1.26 5.05
N ALA A 328 -18.06 1.60 4.73
CA ALA A 328 -18.75 1.04 3.57
C ALA A 328 -17.98 1.29 2.27
N LEU A 329 -17.43 2.50 2.10
CA LEU A 329 -16.62 2.86 0.94
C LEU A 329 -15.32 2.04 0.89
N MET A 330 -14.57 1.99 1.98
CA MET A 330 -13.31 1.23 2.04
C MET A 330 -13.57 -0.26 1.85
N LYS A 331 -14.61 -0.82 2.49
CA LYS A 331 -14.96 -2.22 2.35
C LYS A 331 -15.33 -2.60 0.92
N LYS A 332 -16.09 -1.77 0.22
CA LYS A 332 -16.41 -1.98 -1.19
C LYS A 332 -15.14 -2.15 -2.04
N PHE A 333 -14.19 -1.23 -1.92
CA PHE A 333 -12.94 -1.32 -2.66
C PHE A 333 -12.07 -2.51 -2.22
N TYR A 334 -12.09 -2.82 -0.92
CA TYR A 334 -11.36 -3.96 -0.38
C TYR A 334 -11.88 -5.30 -0.94
N ASP A 335 -13.19 -5.49 -0.96
CA ASP A 335 -13.83 -6.69 -1.49
C ASP A 335 -13.58 -6.85 -3.00
N GLU A 336 -13.34 -5.75 -3.72
CA GLU A 336 -12.92 -5.73 -5.13
C GLU A 336 -11.41 -6.02 -5.31
N GLY A 337 -10.68 -6.38 -4.26
CA GLY A 337 -9.24 -6.65 -4.31
C GLY A 337 -8.37 -5.42 -4.59
N LYS A 338 -8.85 -4.22 -4.24
CA LYS A 338 -8.19 -2.95 -4.53
C LYS A 338 -7.30 -2.47 -3.39
N PHE A 339 -6.35 -1.59 -3.73
CA PHE A 339 -5.45 -0.95 -2.78
C PHE A 339 -6.01 0.39 -2.32
N ILE A 340 -6.26 0.52 -1.03
CA ILE A 340 -6.87 1.68 -0.42
C ILE A 340 -5.83 2.44 0.40
N VAL A 341 -5.74 3.75 0.21
CA VAL A 341 -5.01 4.64 1.12
C VAL A 341 -6.00 5.45 1.95
N ARG A 342 -5.92 5.28 3.27
CA ARG A 342 -6.55 6.15 4.24
C ARG A 342 -5.54 7.20 4.70
N LEU A 343 -5.65 8.43 4.18
CA LEU A 343 -4.68 9.50 4.40
C LEU A 343 -5.13 10.40 5.56
N HIS A 344 -4.32 10.39 6.63
CA HIS A 344 -4.53 11.17 7.86
C HIS A 344 -3.54 12.33 7.97
N THR A 345 -3.94 13.41 8.61
CA THR A 345 -3.02 14.53 8.92
C THR A 345 -1.94 14.10 9.91
N GLY A 346 -0.76 14.67 9.81
CA GLY A 346 0.35 14.41 10.71
C GLY A 346 0.78 12.94 10.72
N ASP A 347 0.81 12.34 11.89
CA ASP A 347 0.97 10.90 12.12
C ASP A 347 -0.36 10.27 12.53
N PRO A 348 -0.79 9.17 11.92
CA PRO A 348 -2.08 8.53 12.23
C PRO A 348 -2.23 8.07 13.68
N CYS A 349 -1.12 7.66 14.30
CA CYS A 349 -1.11 7.12 15.65
C CYS A 349 -1.14 8.21 16.74
N ILE A 350 -1.03 9.49 16.36
CA ILE A 350 -1.07 10.63 17.30
C ILE A 350 -2.32 11.46 17.05
N TYR A 351 -3.36 11.24 17.85
CA TYR A 351 -4.68 11.89 17.73
C TYR A 351 -5.38 11.72 16.37
N GLY A 352 -5.02 10.67 15.61
CA GLY A 352 -5.57 10.40 14.28
C GLY A 352 -6.95 9.72 14.28
N ALA A 353 -7.49 9.33 15.44
CA ALA A 353 -8.77 8.61 15.57
C ALA A 353 -8.86 7.35 14.67
N ILE A 354 -7.77 6.56 14.63
CA ILE A 354 -7.70 5.36 13.81
C ILE A 354 -8.09 4.07 14.57
N GLN A 355 -8.23 4.13 15.90
CA GLN A 355 -8.50 2.94 16.72
C GLN A 355 -9.80 2.24 16.32
N GLU A 356 -10.86 3.01 16.06
CA GLU A 356 -12.15 2.48 15.62
C GLU A 356 -12.06 1.88 14.22
N GLN A 357 -11.27 2.49 13.34
CA GLN A 357 -11.03 1.99 11.99
C GLN A 357 -10.28 0.65 12.03
N MET A 358 -9.20 0.56 12.80
CA MET A 358 -8.45 -0.70 12.99
C MET A 358 -9.32 -1.81 13.55
N ASN A 359 -10.13 -1.52 14.58
CA ASN A 359 -11.06 -2.48 15.14
C ASN A 359 -12.07 -3.00 14.11
N TYR A 360 -12.57 -2.13 13.24
CA TYR A 360 -13.46 -2.54 12.14
C TYR A 360 -12.73 -3.45 11.15
N PHE A 361 -11.48 -3.10 10.76
CA PHE A 361 -10.69 -3.92 9.85
C PHE A 361 -10.39 -5.30 10.43
N ASP A 362 -10.05 -5.37 11.72
CA ASP A 362 -9.80 -6.63 12.43
C ASP A 362 -11.06 -7.50 12.46
N GLN A 363 -12.23 -6.92 12.79
CA GLN A 363 -13.51 -7.64 12.82
C GLN A 363 -13.92 -8.21 11.46
N HIS A 364 -13.52 -7.57 10.37
CA HIS A 364 -13.84 -7.99 9.01
C HIS A 364 -12.66 -8.71 8.32
N HIS A 365 -11.63 -9.07 9.06
CA HIS A 365 -10.42 -9.74 8.56
C HIS A 365 -9.78 -9.03 7.36
N MET A 366 -9.82 -7.69 7.37
CA MET A 366 -9.25 -6.86 6.32
C MET A 366 -7.76 -6.63 6.58
N SER A 367 -6.92 -6.86 5.59
CA SER A 367 -5.49 -6.58 5.68
C SER A 367 -5.22 -5.08 5.71
N TYR A 368 -4.45 -4.62 6.67
CA TYR A 368 -4.02 -3.21 6.72
C TYR A 368 -2.62 -3.06 7.29
N HIS A 369 -2.01 -1.91 7.01
CA HIS A 369 -0.73 -1.50 7.55
C HIS A 369 -0.74 0.01 7.81
N ILE A 370 0.15 0.49 8.70
CA ILE A 370 0.28 1.91 9.03
C ILE A 370 1.64 2.41 8.54
N THR A 371 1.63 3.40 7.66
CA THR A 371 2.81 4.17 7.31
C THR A 371 2.86 5.44 8.15
N PRO A 372 3.84 5.60 9.06
CA PRO A 372 3.94 6.76 9.92
C PRO A 372 4.17 8.05 9.14
N GLY A 373 3.78 9.17 9.75
CA GLY A 373 3.98 10.51 9.22
C GLY A 373 4.69 11.44 10.20
N ILE A 374 5.04 12.62 9.75
CA ILE A 374 5.60 13.67 10.60
C ILE A 374 4.47 14.38 11.33
N SER A 375 4.44 14.26 12.66
CA SER A 375 3.44 14.94 13.48
C SER A 375 3.74 16.44 13.62
N SER A 376 2.69 17.22 13.90
CA SER A 376 2.80 18.68 14.08
C SER A 376 3.73 19.12 15.22
N PHE A 377 3.95 18.30 16.24
CA PHE A 377 4.91 18.65 17.29
C PHE A 377 6.36 18.64 16.79
N GLN A 378 6.71 17.73 15.87
CA GLN A 378 8.02 17.69 15.23
C GLN A 378 8.19 18.89 14.29
N ALA A 379 7.14 19.24 13.55
CA ALA A 379 7.12 20.43 12.72
C ALA A 379 7.27 21.72 13.58
N ALA A 380 6.61 21.78 14.75
CA ALA A 380 6.77 22.88 15.70
C ALA A 380 8.23 23.00 16.17
N ALA A 381 8.87 21.91 16.56
CA ALA A 381 10.27 21.90 16.99
C ALA A 381 11.19 22.46 15.87
N ALA A 382 10.98 22.02 14.63
CA ALA A 382 11.73 22.47 13.47
C ALA A 382 11.49 23.98 13.18
N ALA A 383 10.24 24.42 13.14
CA ALA A 383 9.86 25.80 12.87
C ALA A 383 10.34 26.77 13.97
N LEU A 384 10.30 26.32 15.23
CA LEU A 384 10.87 27.06 16.37
C LEU A 384 12.40 26.99 16.41
N LYS A 385 13.03 26.12 15.62
CA LYS A 385 14.47 25.84 15.65
C LYS A 385 14.91 25.46 17.08
N SER A 386 14.07 24.68 17.78
CA SER A 386 14.27 24.30 19.17
C SER A 386 14.36 22.79 19.30
N GLN A 387 15.34 22.29 20.03
CA GLN A 387 15.38 20.91 20.49
C GLN A 387 14.55 20.82 21.77
N PHE A 388 13.48 20.04 21.77
CA PHE A 388 12.55 19.96 22.90
C PHE A 388 13.07 19.15 24.09
N THR A 389 14.27 18.61 23.97
CA THR A 389 15.00 17.93 25.05
C THR A 389 16.37 18.61 25.24
N ILE A 390 16.62 19.20 26.38
CA ILE A 390 17.87 19.92 26.67
C ILE A 390 18.53 19.25 27.86
N PRO A 391 19.81 18.80 27.77
CA PRO A 391 20.53 18.20 28.84
C PRO A 391 20.51 19.08 30.09
N GLU A 392 20.29 18.47 31.27
CA GLU A 392 20.26 19.09 32.58
C GLU A 392 19.12 20.11 32.84
N LYS A 393 18.28 20.40 31.82
CA LYS A 393 17.11 21.30 31.92
C LYS A 393 15.80 20.54 31.76
N VAL A 394 15.56 19.95 30.60
CA VAL A 394 14.34 19.22 30.27
C VAL A 394 14.65 18.01 29.38
N GLN A 395 14.22 16.82 29.79
CA GLN A 395 14.53 15.57 29.10
C GLN A 395 13.26 14.86 28.58
N SER A 396 12.08 15.38 28.90
CA SER A 396 10.81 14.77 28.55
C SER A 396 9.98 15.69 27.67
N ILE A 397 9.26 15.09 26.73
CA ILE A 397 8.26 15.76 25.89
C ILE A 397 6.92 15.12 26.21
N ILE A 398 5.95 15.90 26.63
CA ILE A 398 4.58 15.46 26.88
C ILE A 398 3.71 15.85 25.70
N LEU A 399 3.16 14.85 25.01
CA LEU A 399 2.16 15.02 23.97
C LEU A 399 0.78 14.85 24.61
N THR A 400 -0.01 15.91 24.67
CA THR A 400 -1.30 15.90 25.35
C THR A 400 -2.30 16.84 24.68
N ARG A 401 -3.50 16.92 25.24
CA ARG A 401 -4.54 17.91 24.90
C ARG A 401 -5.19 18.43 26.17
N GLY A 402 -5.89 19.55 26.08
CA GLY A 402 -6.77 20.00 27.14
C GLY A 402 -8.11 19.26 27.14
N GLU A 403 -8.85 19.34 28.24
CA GLU A 403 -10.20 18.82 28.36
C GLU A 403 -11.20 19.70 27.62
N GLY A 404 -11.56 19.29 26.41
CA GLY A 404 -12.53 19.97 25.58
C GLY A 404 -13.90 19.27 25.63
N ARG A 405 -14.47 18.98 24.44
CA ARG A 405 -15.75 18.24 24.33
C ARG A 405 -15.63 16.79 24.77
N THR A 406 -14.44 16.22 24.71
CA THR A 406 -14.14 14.85 25.14
C THR A 406 -13.39 14.93 26.47
N PRO A 407 -13.84 14.23 27.51
CA PRO A 407 -13.20 14.27 28.82
C PRO A 407 -11.75 13.74 28.78
N MET A 408 -10.93 14.20 29.71
CA MET A 408 -9.59 13.68 29.96
C MET A 408 -9.64 12.67 31.12
N PRO A 409 -8.79 11.64 31.11
CA PRO A 409 -8.62 10.81 32.28
C PRO A 409 -8.17 11.67 33.49
N GLU A 410 -8.70 11.40 34.68
CA GLU A 410 -8.38 12.18 35.90
C GLU A 410 -6.88 12.32 36.16
N ARG A 411 -6.10 11.30 35.82
CA ARG A 411 -4.64 11.29 36.02
C ARG A 411 -3.85 12.05 34.95
N GLU A 412 -4.50 12.47 33.87
CA GLU A 412 -3.88 13.11 32.69
C GLU A 412 -4.35 14.55 32.50
N GLN A 413 -4.99 15.14 33.54
CA GLN A 413 -5.35 16.56 33.50
C GLN A 413 -4.10 17.42 33.41
N LEU A 414 -4.17 18.55 32.69
CA LEU A 414 -3.01 19.37 32.36
C LEU A 414 -2.23 19.82 33.59
N HIS A 415 -2.91 20.24 34.68
CA HIS A 415 -2.24 20.65 35.90
C HIS A 415 -1.44 19.53 36.57
N LEU A 416 -1.86 18.25 36.43
CA LEU A 416 -1.11 17.11 36.93
C LEU A 416 0.12 16.80 36.07
N LEU A 417 -0.02 16.86 34.76
CA LEU A 417 1.11 16.67 33.83
C LEU A 417 2.12 17.82 33.91
N ALA A 418 1.63 19.03 34.19
CA ALA A 418 2.45 20.24 34.33
C ALA A 418 3.47 20.20 35.51
N ARG A 419 3.25 19.33 36.53
CA ARG A 419 4.17 19.16 37.68
C ARG A 419 5.61 18.84 37.28
N SER A 420 5.79 18.16 36.17
CA SER A 420 7.13 17.81 35.66
C SER A 420 7.86 19.00 35.04
N GLN A 421 7.18 20.10 34.73
CA GLN A 421 7.70 21.24 33.98
C GLN A 421 8.45 20.85 32.69
N SER A 422 8.04 19.72 32.08
CA SER A 422 8.60 19.19 30.85
C SER A 422 8.21 20.07 29.66
N THR A 423 8.80 19.85 28.49
CA THR A 423 8.27 20.45 27.26
C THR A 423 6.91 19.81 26.95
N MET A 424 5.84 20.61 26.89
CA MET A 424 4.49 20.15 26.56
C MET A 424 4.10 20.60 25.16
N CYS A 425 3.61 19.67 24.35
CA CYS A 425 3.01 19.91 23.05
C CYS A 425 1.51 19.59 23.13
N ILE A 426 0.67 20.63 23.12
CA ILE A 426 -0.75 20.53 23.42
C ILE A 426 -1.55 20.63 22.13
N PHE A 427 -2.17 19.52 21.77
CA PHE A 427 -2.99 19.35 20.56
C PHE A 427 -4.44 19.79 20.81
N LEU A 428 -5.18 20.15 19.74
CA LEU A 428 -6.64 20.31 19.73
C LEU A 428 -7.20 21.29 20.79
N SER A 429 -6.39 22.19 21.32
CA SER A 429 -6.74 22.97 22.51
C SER A 429 -6.77 24.49 22.34
N ALA A 430 -6.60 25.01 21.11
CA ALA A 430 -6.66 26.45 20.86
C ALA A 430 -8.02 27.06 21.26
N GLY A 431 -9.12 26.35 21.02
CA GLY A 431 -10.46 26.82 21.37
C GLY A 431 -10.75 26.90 22.88
N ILE A 432 -9.86 26.37 23.72
CA ILE A 432 -9.96 26.35 25.21
C ILE A 432 -8.68 26.93 25.85
N ALA A 433 -8.01 27.83 25.16
CA ALA A 433 -6.70 28.35 25.58
C ALA A 433 -6.73 29.04 26.96
N GLU A 434 -7.86 29.64 27.37
CA GLU A 434 -8.03 30.22 28.70
C GLU A 434 -7.92 29.13 29.78
N GLN A 435 -8.66 28.04 29.64
CA GLN A 435 -8.60 26.89 30.56
C GLN A 435 -7.18 26.26 30.57
N VAL A 436 -6.59 26.07 29.39
CA VAL A 436 -5.22 25.54 29.28
C VAL A 436 -4.24 26.42 30.05
N GLN A 437 -4.31 27.73 29.90
CA GLN A 437 -3.47 28.66 30.64
C GLN A 437 -3.66 28.55 32.15
N GLU A 438 -4.90 28.55 32.63
CA GLU A 438 -5.24 28.45 34.06
C GLU A 438 -4.71 27.15 34.69
N GLU A 439 -4.86 26.02 34.01
CA GLU A 439 -4.36 24.73 34.49
C GLU A 439 -2.82 24.68 34.54
N LEU A 440 -2.15 25.19 33.50
CA LEU A 440 -0.70 25.18 33.43
C LEU A 440 -0.05 26.13 34.44
N LEU A 441 -0.66 27.29 34.73
CA LEU A 441 -0.18 28.26 35.71
C LEU A 441 -0.21 27.74 37.17
N GLN A 442 -0.86 26.61 37.44
CA GLN A 442 -0.79 25.99 38.76
C GLN A 442 0.61 25.43 39.08
N GLU A 443 1.39 25.07 38.06
CA GLU A 443 2.65 24.38 38.24
C GLU A 443 3.84 25.03 37.48
N TYR A 444 3.57 25.66 36.30
CA TYR A 444 4.58 26.41 35.55
C TYR A 444 4.68 27.87 36.02
N PRO A 445 5.86 28.45 36.05
CA PRO A 445 6.04 29.89 36.22
C PRO A 445 5.29 30.71 35.17
N GLU A 446 4.75 31.89 35.53
CA GLU A 446 4.06 32.80 34.61
C GLU A 446 4.90 33.20 33.39
N THR A 447 6.23 33.23 33.57
CA THR A 447 7.22 33.62 32.58
C THR A 447 7.66 32.45 31.69
N THR A 448 7.15 31.26 31.92
CA THR A 448 7.51 30.07 31.08
C THR A 448 7.25 30.38 29.61
N PRO A 449 8.23 30.14 28.72
CA PRO A 449 8.06 30.37 27.30
C PRO A 449 6.92 29.54 26.70
N VAL A 450 6.13 30.18 25.85
CA VAL A 450 5.10 29.53 25.04
C VAL A 450 5.26 29.91 23.57
N ALA A 451 4.91 28.97 22.70
CA ALA A 451 4.76 29.21 21.28
C ALA A 451 3.42 28.67 20.79
N VAL A 452 2.66 29.51 20.10
CA VAL A 452 1.40 29.13 19.46
C VAL A 452 1.67 29.10 17.96
N CYS A 453 1.66 27.90 17.40
CA CYS A 453 2.05 27.60 16.02
C CYS A 453 0.80 27.26 15.22
N TYR A 454 0.42 28.14 14.32
CA TYR A 454 -0.75 28.01 13.46
C TYR A 454 -0.34 27.56 12.07
N HIS A 455 -1.05 26.58 11.49
CA HIS A 455 -0.84 26.06 10.14
C HIS A 455 0.63 25.72 9.84
N LEU A 456 1.28 24.99 10.75
CA LEU A 456 2.69 24.61 10.59
C LEU A 456 2.93 23.95 9.22
N THR A 457 3.93 24.48 8.51
CA THR A 457 4.39 24.07 7.18
C THR A 457 3.43 24.39 6.02
N TRP A 458 2.28 24.97 6.29
CA TRP A 458 1.39 25.52 5.24
C TRP A 458 1.88 26.88 4.75
N LYS A 459 1.36 27.34 3.60
CA LYS A 459 1.73 28.65 3.02
C LYS A 459 1.43 29.84 3.93
N ASP A 460 0.43 29.70 4.79
CA ASP A 460 -0.03 30.72 5.74
C ASP A 460 0.42 30.42 7.19
N GLU A 461 1.53 29.70 7.35
CA GLU A 461 2.13 29.43 8.67
C GLU A 461 2.36 30.72 9.45
N ARG A 462 1.93 30.72 10.72
CA ARG A 462 2.18 31.81 11.67
C ARG A 462 2.60 31.25 13.02
N ILE A 463 3.61 31.87 13.62
CA ILE A 463 4.16 31.48 14.92
C ILE A 463 4.18 32.69 15.84
N TYR A 464 3.53 32.56 16.99
CA TYR A 464 3.46 33.58 18.02
C TYR A 464 4.17 33.07 19.26
N ARG A 465 5.14 33.85 19.75
CA ARG A 465 5.90 33.53 20.97
C ARG A 465 5.50 34.50 22.09
N GLY A 466 5.58 34.02 23.33
CA GLY A 466 5.29 34.81 24.51
C GLY A 466 5.56 34.06 25.80
N GLU A 467 5.01 34.57 26.87
CA GLU A 467 5.03 33.96 28.20
C GLU A 467 3.69 33.29 28.49
N LEU A 468 3.69 32.26 29.32
CA LEU A 468 2.51 31.46 29.64
C LEU A 468 1.31 32.30 30.11
N LYS A 469 1.55 33.35 30.92
CA LYS A 469 0.50 34.27 31.37
C LYS A 469 -0.24 34.98 30.23
N ASN A 470 0.30 35.00 29.03
CA ASN A 470 -0.27 35.65 27.85
C ASN A 470 -0.84 34.66 26.82
N LEU A 471 -0.83 33.36 27.09
CA LEU A 471 -1.22 32.32 26.12
C LEU A 471 -2.63 32.56 25.55
N ALA A 472 -3.64 32.71 26.43
CA ALA A 472 -5.03 32.93 26.01
C ALA A 472 -5.20 34.24 25.19
N LYS A 473 -4.48 35.29 25.58
CA LYS A 473 -4.46 36.56 24.87
C LYS A 473 -3.89 36.39 23.45
N ILE A 474 -2.77 35.70 23.31
CA ILE A 474 -2.14 35.41 22.00
C ILE A 474 -3.13 34.68 21.08
N VAL A 475 -3.78 33.63 21.57
CA VAL A 475 -4.73 32.86 20.78
C VAL A 475 -5.92 33.71 20.34
N LYS A 476 -6.50 34.51 21.25
CA LYS A 476 -7.69 35.31 21.03
C LYS A 476 -7.43 36.48 20.07
N GLU A 477 -6.35 37.25 20.27
CA GLU A 477 -6.03 38.42 19.45
C GLU A 477 -5.69 38.05 18.01
N ASN A 478 -5.20 36.84 17.77
CA ASN A 478 -4.83 36.36 16.46
C ASN A 478 -5.85 35.42 15.83
N ASN A 479 -7.02 35.25 16.45
CA ASN A 479 -8.14 34.40 16.00
C ASN A 479 -7.69 32.97 15.67
N LEU A 480 -6.81 32.39 16.49
CA LEU A 480 -6.26 31.04 16.26
C LEU A 480 -7.27 30.00 16.73
N THR A 481 -7.62 29.06 15.84
CA THR A 481 -8.66 28.07 16.09
C THR A 481 -8.19 26.66 15.78
N LEU A 482 -8.62 26.12 14.63
CA LEU A 482 -8.22 24.79 14.18
C LEU A 482 -6.73 24.78 13.72
N THR A 483 -6.14 23.60 13.66
CA THR A 483 -4.77 23.39 13.14
C THR A 483 -3.71 24.23 13.87
N THR A 484 -3.87 24.38 15.18
CA THR A 484 -2.96 25.16 16.05
C THR A 484 -2.30 24.21 17.06
N MET A 485 -0.97 24.24 17.12
CA MET A 485 -0.14 23.57 18.10
C MET A 485 0.30 24.58 19.18
N ILE A 486 0.06 24.26 20.45
CA ILE A 486 0.58 25.03 21.57
C ILE A 486 1.79 24.27 22.14
N VAL A 487 2.92 24.96 22.25
CA VAL A 487 4.14 24.43 22.87
C VAL A 487 4.47 25.26 24.09
N VAL A 488 4.77 24.60 25.21
CA VAL A 488 5.09 25.25 26.50
C VAL A 488 6.35 24.62 27.06
N GLY A 489 7.27 25.43 27.57
CA GLY A 489 8.44 24.95 28.30
C GLY A 489 9.74 25.69 28.00
N GLU A 490 10.71 25.46 28.87
CA GLU A 490 12.04 26.07 28.86
C GLU A 490 12.89 25.69 27.61
N ALA A 491 12.49 24.67 26.85
CA ALA A 491 13.19 24.28 25.63
C ALA A 491 12.99 25.28 24.45
N ILE A 492 11.94 26.11 24.51
CA ILE A 492 11.65 27.08 23.48
C ILE A 492 12.75 28.16 23.50
N ASP A 493 13.41 28.35 22.34
CA ASP A 493 14.47 29.35 22.13
C ASP A 493 15.73 29.17 23.00
N ASN A 494 15.85 28.07 23.74
CA ASN A 494 17.01 27.80 24.59
C ASN A 494 18.20 27.28 23.74
N ARG A 495 19.39 27.89 23.92
CA ARG A 495 20.63 27.55 23.21
C ARG A 495 21.78 27.19 24.17
N GLU A 496 21.54 27.19 25.48
CA GLU A 496 22.60 27.06 26.50
C GLU A 496 22.93 25.61 26.84
N GLY A 497 22.06 24.66 26.50
CA GLY A 497 22.30 23.25 26.82
C GLY A 497 23.35 22.63 25.92
N LEU A 498 24.40 22.08 26.51
CA LEU A 498 25.44 21.34 25.80
C LEU A 498 25.29 19.84 26.03
N SER A 499 25.22 19.08 24.98
CA SER A 499 25.27 17.62 25.08
C SER A 499 26.69 17.16 25.44
N ARG A 500 26.82 16.42 26.53
CA ARG A 500 28.11 15.77 26.92
C ARG A 500 28.57 14.75 25.86
N LEU A 501 27.69 14.31 24.96
CA LEU A 501 28.02 13.38 23.86
C LEU A 501 29.17 13.89 22.98
N TYR A 502 29.28 15.22 22.83
CA TYR A 502 30.32 15.86 22.03
C TYR A 502 31.51 16.35 22.85
N ALA A 503 31.50 16.18 24.18
CA ALA A 503 32.64 16.54 25.04
C ALA A 503 33.87 15.68 24.72
N HIS A 504 35.05 16.28 24.83
CA HIS A 504 36.32 15.57 24.54
C HIS A 504 36.50 14.31 25.42
N GLU A 505 35.95 14.32 26.59
CA GLU A 505 36.06 13.24 27.61
C GLU A 505 35.03 12.12 27.38
N PHE A 506 34.03 12.33 26.50
CA PHE A 506 32.98 11.34 26.27
C PHE A 506 33.44 10.26 25.29
N LYS A 507 33.61 9.05 25.84
CA LYS A 507 33.98 7.87 25.08
C LYS A 507 32.76 7.03 24.75
N HIS A 508 32.67 6.51 23.55
CA HIS A 508 31.64 5.57 23.11
C HIS A 508 32.21 4.58 22.09
N LEU A 509 31.40 3.63 21.65
CA LEU A 509 31.82 2.51 20.80
C LEU A 509 32.69 2.90 19.59
N PHE A 510 32.48 4.07 19.02
CA PHE A 510 33.18 4.58 17.82
C PHE A 510 34.16 5.73 18.12
N ARG A 511 34.23 6.20 19.38
CA ARG A 511 35.13 7.28 19.81
C ARG A 511 35.86 6.83 21.09
N LYS A 512 37.12 6.41 20.93
CA LYS A 512 38.00 5.90 21.98
C LYS A 512 38.64 7.03 22.80
#